data_3185431f57aa6a571256cf47976954bb
#
_entry.id   3185431f57aa6a571256cf47976954bb
#
_cell.length_a   1.000
_cell.length_b   1.000
_cell.length_c   1.000
_cell.angle_alpha   90.00
_cell.angle_beta   90.00
_cell.angle_gamma   90.00
#
_symmetry.space_group_name_H-M   'P 1'
#
loop_
_entity.id
_entity.type
_entity.pdbx_description
1 polymer ?
#
loop_
_entity_poly.entity_id
_entity_poly.type
_entity_poly.pdbx_seq_one_letter_code
_entity_poly.pdbx_strand_id
1 'polypeptide(L)'
;MRKESFDEIKPWENNILLWVKQRKTISETIDAQREAFRDALNSIVIQKGWTVWIDEAKYLSQMLGLKEELTYCVEQLRSIDSTVICGAQRPAFLPPSVLAGSTHVFLWKTTDRRDQEKLSDIGGIDASIVRNEAKSLGKHEFIYIKSRGTTSHTTISQTPK
;
A
#
# COMPACT_ATOMS: atom_id res chain seq x y z
N MET A 1 -4.69 14.89 -12.69
CA MET A 1 -3.72 15.99 -12.96
C MET A 1 -2.42 15.67 -12.23
N ARG A 2 -1.26 16.02 -12.80
CA ARG A 2 0.07 15.73 -12.22
C ARG A 2 0.56 16.94 -11.42
N LYS A 3 1.03 16.73 -10.19
CA LYS A 3 1.57 17.73 -9.27
C LYS A 3 2.94 17.30 -8.74
N GLU A 4 3.78 18.26 -8.38
CA GLU A 4 5.10 17.99 -7.77
C GLU A 4 5.09 18.11 -6.24
N SER A 5 4.17 18.91 -5.70
CA SER A 5 3.94 19.01 -4.25
C SER A 5 2.44 18.98 -3.93
N PHE A 6 2.11 18.70 -2.67
CA PHE A 6 0.74 18.69 -2.21
C PHE A 6 0.13 20.09 -2.14
N ASP A 7 0.92 21.11 -1.91
CA ASP A 7 0.48 22.53 -1.85
C ASP A 7 -0.06 23.05 -3.19
N GLU A 8 0.31 22.40 -4.31
CA GLU A 8 -0.23 22.71 -5.62
C GLU A 8 -1.66 22.19 -5.84
N ILE A 9 -2.19 21.40 -4.89
CA ILE A 9 -3.50 20.77 -5.00
C ILE A 9 -4.56 21.76 -4.53
N LYS A 10 -5.53 22.03 -5.40
CA LYS A 10 -6.67 22.88 -5.07
C LYS A 10 -7.85 22.04 -4.58
N PRO A 11 -8.71 22.57 -3.67
CA PRO A 11 -9.80 21.81 -3.06
C PRO A 11 -10.81 21.20 -4.04
N TRP A 12 -10.90 21.72 -5.26
CA TRP A 12 -11.81 21.21 -6.30
C TRP A 12 -11.17 20.23 -7.28
N GLU A 13 -9.89 19.91 -7.11
CA GLU A 13 -9.18 18.97 -7.97
C GLU A 13 -9.41 17.53 -7.49
N ASN A 14 -9.82 16.67 -8.43
CA ASN A 14 -9.99 15.22 -8.21
C ASN A 14 -9.00 14.46 -9.07
N ASN A 15 -8.68 13.21 -8.66
CA ASN A 15 -7.79 12.31 -9.40
C ASN A 15 -6.39 12.92 -9.65
N ILE A 16 -5.67 13.18 -8.57
CA ILE A 16 -4.38 13.82 -8.59
C ILE A 16 -3.28 12.77 -8.61
N LEU A 17 -2.29 12.94 -9.47
CA LEU A 17 -1.05 12.20 -9.47
C LEU A 17 0.05 13.09 -8.90
N LEU A 18 0.52 12.75 -7.69
CA LEU A 18 1.71 13.38 -7.11
C LEU A 18 2.95 12.71 -7.70
N TRP A 19 3.74 13.49 -8.42
CA TRP A 19 4.94 13.01 -9.09
C TRP A 19 6.05 14.03 -9.06
N VAL A 20 7.08 13.75 -8.29
CA VAL A 20 8.26 14.63 -8.18
C VAL A 20 9.21 14.35 -9.33
N LYS A 21 9.60 15.41 -10.04
CA LYS A 21 10.58 15.31 -11.14
C LYS A 21 11.97 14.91 -10.62
N GLN A 22 12.70 14.20 -11.45
CA GLN A 22 14.11 13.94 -11.19
C GLN A 22 14.89 15.25 -11.09
N ARG A 23 15.79 15.29 -10.11
CA ARG A 23 16.78 16.36 -9.91
C ARG A 23 18.09 16.00 -10.60
N LYS A 24 19.13 16.82 -10.39
CA LYS A 24 20.45 16.63 -11.01
C LYS A 24 21.13 15.36 -10.50
N THR A 25 20.90 15.00 -9.25
CA THR A 25 21.48 13.82 -8.61
C THR A 25 20.40 12.89 -8.06
N ILE A 26 20.79 11.63 -7.81
CA ILE A 26 19.90 10.64 -7.16
C ILE A 26 19.56 11.11 -5.75
N SER A 27 20.53 11.61 -4.99
CA SER A 27 20.30 12.09 -3.62
C SER A 27 19.30 13.23 -3.59
N GLU A 28 19.49 14.26 -4.41
CA GLU A 28 18.55 15.39 -4.50
C GLU A 28 17.13 14.94 -4.91
N THR A 29 17.05 13.92 -5.76
CA THR A 29 15.75 13.36 -6.18
C THR A 29 15.05 12.65 -5.02
N ILE A 30 15.79 11.82 -4.27
CA ILE A 30 15.28 11.10 -3.10
C ILE A 30 14.82 12.09 -2.02
N ASP A 31 15.60 13.14 -1.76
CA ASP A 31 15.29 14.14 -0.74
C ASP A 31 14.02 14.94 -1.11
N ALA A 32 13.93 15.37 -2.37
CA ALA A 32 12.73 16.07 -2.87
C ALA A 32 11.47 15.19 -2.84
N GLN A 33 11.61 13.90 -3.16
CA GLN A 33 10.50 12.95 -3.07
C GLN A 33 10.09 12.67 -1.63
N ARG A 34 11.06 12.52 -0.74
CA ARG A 34 10.82 12.31 0.71
C ARG A 34 10.02 13.47 1.29
N GLU A 35 10.42 14.69 1.02
CA GLU A 35 9.73 15.91 1.49
C GLU A 35 8.31 15.97 0.93
N ALA A 36 8.15 15.92 -0.38
CA ALA A 36 6.84 16.03 -1.03
C ALA A 36 5.85 14.94 -0.59
N PHE A 37 6.31 13.70 -0.42
CA PHE A 37 5.43 12.60 0.00
C PHE A 37 5.13 12.64 1.50
N ARG A 38 6.07 13.10 2.34
CA ARG A 38 5.80 13.34 3.76
C ARG A 38 4.73 14.41 3.94
N ASP A 39 4.86 15.53 3.25
CA ASP A 39 3.90 16.62 3.30
C ASP A 39 2.52 16.20 2.81
N ALA A 40 2.47 15.39 1.74
CA ALA A 40 1.23 14.82 1.24
C ALA A 40 0.55 13.92 2.29
N LEU A 41 1.28 12.98 2.90
CA LEU A 41 0.73 12.08 3.91
C LEU A 41 0.22 12.86 5.14
N ASN A 42 0.97 13.85 5.63
CA ASN A 42 0.55 14.72 6.72
C ASN A 42 -0.73 15.50 6.37
N SER A 43 -0.79 16.06 5.16
CA SER A 43 -1.93 16.84 4.70
C SER A 43 -3.20 16.01 4.55
N ILE A 44 -3.07 14.76 4.08
CA ILE A 44 -4.18 13.81 3.95
C ILE A 44 -4.79 13.50 5.33
N VAL A 45 -3.96 13.32 6.37
CA VAL A 45 -4.43 13.10 7.74
C VAL A 45 -5.22 14.30 8.27
N ILE A 46 -4.77 15.52 7.97
CA ILE A 46 -5.41 16.76 8.43
C ILE A 46 -6.71 17.02 7.67
N GLN A 47 -6.71 16.89 6.35
CA GLN A 47 -7.84 17.27 5.50
C GLN A 47 -8.97 16.25 5.45
N LYS A 48 -8.69 14.96 5.70
CA LYS A 48 -9.65 13.84 5.69
C LYS A 48 -10.31 13.60 4.32
N GLY A 49 -11.05 12.49 4.20
CA GLY A 49 -11.88 12.21 3.02
C GLY A 49 -11.08 11.82 1.75
N TRP A 50 -9.80 11.48 1.87
CA TRP A 50 -8.96 11.09 0.75
C TRP A 50 -8.96 9.58 0.48
N THR A 51 -8.89 9.23 -0.80
CA THR A 51 -8.43 7.90 -1.22
C THR A 51 -7.03 8.03 -1.79
N VAL A 52 -6.07 7.37 -1.16
CA VAL A 52 -4.65 7.45 -1.51
C VAL A 52 -4.20 6.13 -2.11
N TRP A 53 -3.64 6.17 -3.31
CA TRP A 53 -2.98 5.04 -3.94
C TRP A 53 -1.46 5.20 -3.85
N ILE A 54 -0.80 4.23 -3.23
CA ILE A 54 0.65 4.14 -3.13
C ILE A 54 1.10 2.95 -3.99
N ASP A 55 1.68 3.21 -5.14
CA ASP A 55 2.02 2.17 -6.14
C ASP A 55 3.12 1.22 -5.63
N GLU A 56 4.16 1.74 -4.97
CA GLU A 56 5.25 0.93 -4.41
C GLU A 56 5.52 1.31 -2.95
N ALA A 57 4.80 0.70 -2.02
CA ALA A 57 4.91 1.00 -0.60
C ALA A 57 6.29 0.68 0.01
N LYS A 58 7.04 -0.27 -0.59
CA LYS A 58 8.44 -0.54 -0.20
C LYS A 58 9.33 0.68 -0.48
N TYR A 59 9.18 1.30 -1.65
CA TYR A 59 9.96 2.48 -1.99
C TYR A 59 9.71 3.61 -0.99
N LEU A 60 8.45 3.89 -0.71
CA LEU A 60 8.05 4.90 0.26
C LEU A 60 8.63 4.61 1.66
N SER A 61 8.49 3.38 2.15
CA SER A 61 8.88 3.03 3.52
C SER A 61 10.39 2.90 3.70
N GLN A 62 11.10 2.29 2.73
CA GLN A 62 12.52 1.96 2.89
C GLN A 62 13.46 2.97 2.22
N MET A 63 13.18 3.36 0.97
CA MET A 63 14.07 4.27 0.25
C MET A 63 13.86 5.73 0.67
N LEU A 64 12.61 6.13 0.86
CA LEU A 64 12.30 7.47 1.35
C LEU A 64 12.29 7.58 2.87
N GLY A 65 12.38 6.46 3.61
CA GLY A 65 12.43 6.46 5.06
C GLY A 65 11.10 6.89 5.73
N LEU A 66 9.96 6.76 5.01
CA LEU A 66 8.62 7.17 5.48
C LEU A 66 7.83 5.99 6.04
N LYS A 67 8.52 5.08 6.75
CA LYS A 67 7.88 3.89 7.34
C LYS A 67 6.87 4.24 8.41
N GLU A 68 7.19 5.21 9.24
CA GLU A 68 6.34 5.62 10.37
C GLU A 68 5.09 6.33 9.86
N GLU A 69 5.24 7.24 8.90
CA GLU A 69 4.13 7.94 8.26
C GLU A 69 3.19 6.96 7.55
N LEU A 70 3.74 5.98 6.82
CA LEU A 70 2.94 4.94 6.19
C LEU A 70 2.19 4.09 7.22
N THR A 71 2.86 3.69 8.30
CA THR A 71 2.26 2.92 9.39
C THR A 71 1.10 3.71 10.02
N TYR A 72 1.34 4.97 10.35
CA TYR A 72 0.32 5.86 10.90
C TYR A 72 -0.90 5.98 9.97
N CYS A 73 -0.66 6.18 8.67
CA CYS A 73 -1.74 6.25 7.68
C CYS A 73 -2.58 4.96 7.67
N VAL A 74 -1.95 3.79 7.61
CA VAL A 74 -2.67 2.50 7.59
C VAL A 74 -3.52 2.30 8.85
N GLU A 75 -3.04 2.74 10.01
CA GLU A 75 -3.72 2.58 11.28
C GLU A 75 -4.82 3.62 11.51
N GLN A 76 -4.63 4.85 11.07
CA GLN A 76 -5.47 5.99 11.43
C GLN A 76 -6.41 6.49 10.34
N LEU A 77 -6.07 6.37 9.05
CA LEU A 77 -6.86 6.98 7.97
C LEU A 77 -8.32 6.50 7.95
N ARG A 78 -8.58 5.26 8.37
CA ARG A 78 -9.94 4.73 8.46
C ARG A 78 -10.82 5.51 9.43
N SER A 79 -10.27 6.00 10.55
CA SER A 79 -11.02 6.76 11.56
C SER A 79 -11.37 8.19 11.12
N ILE A 80 -10.80 8.63 9.99
CA ILE A 80 -10.98 9.97 9.44
C ILE A 80 -11.55 9.94 8.01
N ASP A 81 -12.37 8.95 7.70
CA ASP A 81 -13.04 8.76 6.41
C ASP A 81 -12.10 8.75 5.19
N SER A 82 -10.87 8.34 5.41
CA SER A 82 -9.87 8.22 4.35
C SER A 82 -9.49 6.77 4.10
N THR A 83 -9.09 6.47 2.87
CA THR A 83 -8.70 5.12 2.45
C THR A 83 -7.28 5.13 1.91
N VAL A 84 -6.48 4.13 2.29
CA VAL A 84 -5.17 3.90 1.70
C VAL A 84 -5.16 2.57 0.95
N ILE A 85 -4.63 2.58 -0.26
CA ILE A 85 -4.42 1.42 -1.10
C ILE A 85 -2.92 1.33 -1.36
N CYS A 86 -2.29 0.23 -0.92
CA CYS A 86 -0.86 0.01 -1.08
C CYS A 86 -0.59 -1.10 -2.09
N GLY A 87 0.14 -0.78 -3.15
CA GLY A 87 0.78 -1.77 -4.01
C GLY A 87 2.14 -2.16 -3.47
N ALA A 88 2.55 -3.42 -3.66
CA ALA A 88 3.90 -3.88 -3.40
C ALA A 88 4.22 -5.13 -4.21
N GLN A 89 5.37 -5.18 -4.84
CA GLN A 89 5.84 -6.36 -5.57
C GLN A 89 6.27 -7.49 -4.62
N ARG A 90 6.75 -7.15 -3.42
CA ARG A 90 7.32 -8.07 -2.45
C ARG A 90 6.73 -7.81 -1.05
N PRO A 91 5.81 -8.65 -0.58
CA PRO A 91 5.24 -8.55 0.78
C PRO A 91 6.27 -8.51 1.90
N ALA A 92 7.39 -9.24 1.76
CA ALA A 92 8.46 -9.30 2.74
C ALA A 92 9.03 -7.93 3.15
N PHE A 93 8.89 -6.92 2.30
CA PHE A 93 9.42 -5.58 2.55
C PHE A 93 8.40 -4.59 3.08
N LEU A 94 7.15 -5.00 3.23
CA LEU A 94 6.11 -4.16 3.83
C LEU A 94 6.26 -4.10 5.36
N PRO A 95 5.98 -2.96 5.98
CA PRO A 95 5.80 -2.91 7.43
C PRO A 95 4.71 -3.91 7.87
N PRO A 96 4.88 -4.61 9.01
CA PRO A 96 3.89 -5.57 9.51
C PRO A 96 2.48 -4.99 9.63
N SER A 97 2.38 -3.73 10.08
CA SER A 97 1.13 -3.00 10.21
C SER A 97 0.33 -2.87 8.91
N VAL A 98 1.01 -2.83 7.76
CA VAL A 98 0.33 -2.71 6.45
C VAL A 98 -0.52 -3.95 6.19
N LEU A 99 0.01 -5.15 6.35
CA LEU A 99 -0.74 -6.39 6.16
C LEU A 99 -1.76 -6.63 7.28
N ALA A 100 -1.32 -6.51 8.55
CA ALA A 100 -2.19 -6.72 9.70
C ALA A 100 -3.34 -5.67 9.78
N GLY A 101 -3.07 -4.44 9.33
CA GLY A 101 -4.04 -3.36 9.30
C GLY A 101 -4.98 -3.38 8.10
N SER A 102 -4.65 -4.11 7.04
CA SER A 102 -5.44 -4.14 5.81
C SER A 102 -6.78 -4.82 6.00
N THR A 103 -7.85 -4.21 5.49
CA THR A 103 -9.20 -4.80 5.47
C THR A 103 -9.39 -5.70 4.25
N HIS A 104 -8.75 -5.35 3.15
CA HIS A 104 -8.81 -6.06 1.88
C HIS A 104 -7.40 -6.33 1.39
N VAL A 105 -7.09 -7.59 1.06
CA VAL A 105 -5.81 -7.99 0.49
C VAL A 105 -6.04 -8.72 -0.81
N PHE A 106 -5.37 -8.28 -1.86
CA PHE A 106 -5.30 -8.96 -3.15
C PHE A 106 -3.88 -9.50 -3.30
N LEU A 107 -3.75 -10.80 -3.44
CA LEU A 107 -2.47 -11.49 -3.44
C LEU A 107 -2.32 -12.32 -4.70
N TRP A 108 -1.32 -12.00 -5.50
CA TRP A 108 -0.92 -12.78 -6.66
C TRP A 108 0.10 -13.85 -6.29
N LYS A 109 0.42 -14.71 -7.23
CA LYS A 109 1.37 -15.81 -7.03
C LYS A 109 2.67 -15.31 -6.40
N THR A 110 3.05 -15.93 -5.30
CA THR A 110 4.35 -15.73 -4.68
C THR A 110 4.98 -17.07 -4.31
N THR A 111 6.24 -17.26 -4.70
CA THR A 111 7.01 -18.49 -4.45
C THR A 111 8.23 -18.24 -3.55
N ASP A 112 8.59 -16.98 -3.34
CA ASP A 112 9.70 -16.60 -2.46
C ASP A 112 9.37 -16.92 -1.00
N ARG A 113 10.29 -17.56 -0.30
CA ARG A 113 10.09 -18.01 1.08
C ARG A 113 9.81 -16.86 2.04
N ARG A 114 10.54 -15.76 1.93
CA ARG A 114 10.38 -14.59 2.83
C ARG A 114 9.02 -13.92 2.62
N ASP A 115 8.58 -13.82 1.36
CA ASP A 115 7.27 -13.30 1.04
C ASP A 115 6.17 -14.19 1.64
N GLN A 116 6.32 -15.50 1.55
CA GLN A 116 5.37 -16.45 2.13
C GLN A 116 5.33 -16.41 3.66
N GLU A 117 6.49 -16.26 4.31
CA GLU A 117 6.57 -16.07 5.76
C GLU A 117 5.83 -14.80 6.18
N LYS A 118 5.95 -13.73 5.39
CA LYS A 118 5.28 -12.46 5.63
C LYS A 118 3.75 -12.53 5.52
N LEU A 119 3.20 -13.46 4.73
CA LEU A 119 1.76 -13.65 4.61
C LEU A 119 1.09 -14.08 5.92
N SER A 120 1.85 -14.57 6.90
CA SER A 120 1.34 -14.86 8.24
C SER A 120 0.88 -13.61 9.00
N ASP A 121 1.31 -12.42 8.58
CA ASP A 121 0.87 -11.15 9.17
C ASP A 121 -0.56 -10.74 8.72
N ILE A 122 -1.13 -11.41 7.72
CA ILE A 122 -2.52 -11.18 7.32
C ILE A 122 -3.44 -11.74 8.39
N GLY A 123 -4.16 -10.87 9.07
CA GLY A 123 -5.06 -11.26 10.14
C GLY A 123 -6.32 -11.99 9.65
N GLY A 124 -6.89 -12.82 10.53
CA GLY A 124 -8.22 -13.40 10.33
C GLY A 124 -8.29 -14.67 9.47
N ILE A 125 -7.15 -15.20 9.02
CA ILE A 125 -7.08 -16.45 8.23
C ILE A 125 -5.86 -17.28 8.63
N ASP A 126 -5.94 -18.59 8.46
CA ASP A 126 -4.80 -19.46 8.70
C ASP A 126 -3.69 -19.20 7.66
N ALA A 127 -2.50 -18.86 8.16
CA ALA A 127 -1.35 -18.55 7.34
C ALA A 127 -0.90 -19.72 6.42
N SER A 128 -1.15 -20.95 6.82
CA SER A 128 -0.83 -22.14 6.00
C SER A 128 -1.72 -22.22 4.76
N ILE A 129 -2.99 -21.90 4.91
CA ILE A 129 -3.95 -21.86 3.80
C ILE A 129 -3.52 -20.79 2.80
N VAL A 130 -3.28 -19.56 3.28
CA VAL A 130 -2.86 -18.45 2.40
C VAL A 130 -1.59 -18.78 1.64
N ARG A 131 -0.60 -19.36 2.32
CA ARG A 131 0.67 -19.73 1.69
C ARG A 131 0.53 -20.84 0.63
N ASN A 132 -0.28 -21.85 0.90
CA ASN A 132 -0.48 -22.95 -0.04
C ASN A 132 -1.23 -22.47 -1.28
N GLU A 133 -2.29 -21.72 -1.11
CA GLU A 133 -3.06 -21.14 -2.20
C GLU A 133 -2.22 -20.15 -3.03
N ALA A 134 -1.44 -19.27 -2.39
CA ALA A 134 -0.57 -18.33 -3.09
C ALA A 134 0.50 -18.99 -3.97
N LYS A 135 0.96 -20.20 -3.61
CA LYS A 135 1.88 -21.00 -4.43
C LYS A 135 1.21 -21.60 -5.65
N SER A 136 -0.05 -22.04 -5.51
CA SER A 136 -0.79 -22.76 -6.53
C SER A 136 -1.34 -21.87 -7.63
N LEU A 137 -1.45 -20.56 -7.40
CA LEU A 137 -2.02 -19.60 -8.35
C LEU A 137 -1.37 -19.68 -9.72
N GLY A 138 -2.21 -19.68 -10.75
CA GLY A 138 -1.82 -19.55 -12.15
C GLY A 138 -1.50 -18.11 -12.55
N LYS A 139 -1.24 -17.95 -13.86
CA LYS A 139 -1.05 -16.61 -14.44
C LYS A 139 -2.38 -15.85 -14.40
N HIS A 140 -2.34 -14.59 -13.94
CA HIS A 140 -3.52 -13.71 -13.80
C HIS A 140 -4.55 -14.15 -12.75
N GLU A 141 -4.21 -15.10 -11.89
CA GLU A 141 -5.02 -15.46 -10.74
C GLU A 141 -4.57 -14.69 -9.51
N PHE A 142 -5.51 -14.39 -8.63
CA PHE A 142 -5.25 -13.77 -7.35
C PHE A 142 -6.18 -14.33 -6.28
N ILE A 143 -5.73 -14.25 -5.03
CA ILE A 143 -6.55 -14.49 -3.85
C ILE A 143 -7.07 -13.15 -3.36
N TYR A 144 -8.36 -13.05 -3.13
CA TYR A 144 -8.94 -11.95 -2.39
C TYR A 144 -9.22 -12.39 -0.95
N ILE A 145 -8.70 -11.63 0.01
CA ILE A 145 -8.87 -11.86 1.43
C ILE A 145 -9.54 -10.63 2.04
N LYS A 146 -10.69 -10.83 2.69
CA LYS A 146 -11.32 -9.84 3.54
C LYS A 146 -10.95 -10.17 4.99
N SER A 147 -10.00 -9.43 5.56
CA SER A 147 -9.40 -9.74 6.87
C SER A 147 -10.21 -9.24 8.07
N ARG A 148 -11.16 -8.33 7.87
CA ARG A 148 -11.97 -7.75 8.96
C ARG A 148 -13.45 -7.97 8.69
N GLY A 149 -14.17 -8.48 9.71
CA GLY A 149 -15.59 -8.77 9.66
C GLY A 149 -15.89 -10.05 10.41
N THR A 150 -17.17 -10.42 10.51
CA THR A 150 -17.62 -11.66 11.19
C THR A 150 -17.21 -12.94 10.45
N THR A 151 -16.78 -12.83 9.20
CA THR A 151 -16.34 -13.96 8.38
C THR A 151 -15.23 -13.52 7.45
N SER A 152 -14.09 -14.21 7.49
CA SER A 152 -13.03 -14.04 6.50
C SER A 152 -13.40 -14.85 5.25
N HIS A 153 -13.47 -14.19 4.10
CA HIS A 153 -13.71 -14.83 2.82
C HIS A 153 -12.43 -14.85 1.99
N THR A 154 -12.09 -16.01 1.45
CA THR A 154 -11.01 -16.17 0.48
C THR A 154 -11.64 -16.58 -0.85
N THR A 155 -11.35 -15.84 -1.89
CA THR A 155 -11.81 -16.15 -3.25
C THR A 155 -10.63 -16.11 -4.20
N ILE A 156 -10.48 -17.15 -5.02
CA ILE A 156 -9.53 -17.15 -6.14
C ILE A 156 -10.28 -16.59 -7.35
N SER A 157 -9.70 -15.59 -7.99
CA SER A 157 -10.28 -14.96 -9.17
C SER A 157 -9.22 -14.69 -10.22
N GLN A 158 -9.62 -14.38 -11.44
CA GLN A 158 -8.72 -14.00 -12.51
C GLN A 158 -8.82 -12.51 -12.80
N THR A 159 -7.69 -11.88 -13.08
CA THR A 159 -7.70 -10.51 -13.59
C THR A 159 -8.29 -10.51 -15.01
N PRO A 160 -9.13 -9.53 -15.35
CA PRO A 160 -9.58 -9.36 -16.73
C PRO A 160 -8.38 -9.23 -17.69
N LYS A 161 -8.54 -9.79 -18.87
CA LYS A 161 -7.53 -9.66 -19.94
C LYS A 161 -7.54 -8.27 -20.54
#